data_4a47cfb11f61c816f7ee031a732691cd
#
_entry.id   4a47cfb11f61c816f7ee031a732691cd
#
_cell.length_a   1.000
_cell.length_b   1.000
_cell.length_c   1.000
_cell.angle_alpha   90.00
_cell.angle_beta   90.00
_cell.angle_gamma   90.00
#
_symmetry.space_group_name_H-M   'P 1'
#
loop_
_entity.id
_entity.type
_entity.pdbx_description
1 polymer ?
#
loop_
_entity_poly.entity_id
_entity_poly.type
_entity_poly.pdbx_seq_one_letter_code
_entity_poly.pdbx_strand_id
1 'polypeptide(L)'
;WHLDGPYRGGFTPPGPRRQGFDTWAASDCCHDYLKAWYYRDDPEPIWIDGYDADHFTDLTIQFMRAQAGVASRAQRPFCAFLSWAPPHNPYEVMPAAYKVHDPDQMILRPNVPAEDEALARTQYAGYFSHITALDRNLGRLRAALAELGIAENTLVIFTSDRGDMLRSHGLYEKQLP
;
A
#
# COMPACT_ATOMS: atom_id res chain seq x y z
N TRP A 1 4.86 8.95 3.76
CA TRP A 1 5.26 9.21 5.14
C TRP A 1 4.79 10.59 5.59
N HIS A 2 3.67 10.67 6.27
CA HIS A 2 3.04 11.95 6.64
C HIS A 2 3.49 12.50 8.01
N LEU A 3 4.49 11.92 8.63
CA LEU A 3 5.04 12.40 9.91
C LEU A 3 6.19 13.41 9.74
N ASP A 4 6.54 13.73 8.50
CA ASP A 4 7.59 14.68 8.14
C ASP A 4 7.01 15.76 7.21
N GLY A 5 6.31 16.72 7.78
CA GLY A 5 5.73 17.84 7.03
C GLY A 5 6.71 19.02 6.88
N PRO A 6 6.30 20.16 6.29
CA PRO A 6 4.95 20.45 5.80
C PRO A 6 4.72 20.21 4.31
N TYR A 7 5.73 19.77 3.55
CA TYR A 7 5.64 19.65 2.09
C TYR A 7 5.33 18.24 1.64
N ARG A 8 4.25 18.07 0.86
CA ARG A 8 3.90 16.78 0.23
C ARG A 8 4.90 16.42 -0.86
N GLY A 9 5.26 15.15 -0.96
CA GLY A 9 6.21 14.63 -1.93
C GLY A 9 7.67 14.90 -1.62
N GLY A 10 7.97 15.35 -0.39
CA GLY A 10 9.31 15.70 0.07
C GLY A 10 10.18 14.50 0.42
N PHE A 11 11.49 14.76 0.45
CA PHE A 11 12.49 13.83 0.95
C PHE A 11 12.59 13.92 2.48
N THR A 12 12.50 12.76 3.16
CA THR A 12 12.76 12.67 4.60
C THR A 12 14.20 12.23 4.84
N PRO A 13 15.09 13.11 5.31
CA PRO A 13 16.50 12.79 5.52
C PRO A 13 16.68 11.75 6.65
N PRO A 14 17.80 11.00 6.65
CA PRO A 14 18.17 10.16 7.77
C PRO A 14 18.19 10.94 9.11
N GLY A 15 17.83 10.23 10.18
CA GLY A 15 17.86 10.80 11.53
C GLY A 15 16.48 10.90 12.20
N PRO A 16 16.29 11.82 13.15
CA PRO A 16 15.09 11.86 14.01
C PRO A 16 13.76 11.98 13.28
N ARG A 17 13.75 12.56 12.07
CA ARG A 17 12.54 12.71 11.25
C ARG A 17 11.98 11.38 10.75
N ARG A 18 12.79 10.29 10.75
CA ARG A 18 12.36 8.91 10.44
C ARG A 18 11.82 8.15 11.66
N GLN A 19 11.69 8.79 12.79
CA GLN A 19 11.06 8.25 14.01
C GLN A 19 11.64 6.89 14.46
N GLY A 20 12.93 6.67 14.27
CA GLY A 20 13.63 5.45 14.71
C GLY A 20 13.70 4.32 13.67
N PHE A 21 13.23 4.53 12.45
CA PHE A 21 13.41 3.57 11.37
C PHE A 21 14.83 3.65 10.78
N ASP A 22 15.58 2.55 10.84
CA ASP A 22 16.95 2.42 10.33
C ASP A 22 16.97 2.15 8.83
N THR A 23 16.03 1.36 8.32
CA THR A 23 15.90 1.05 6.90
C THR A 23 14.75 1.86 6.31
N TRP A 24 15.00 2.53 5.19
CA TRP A 24 14.08 3.51 4.65
C TRP A 24 13.86 3.33 3.15
N ALA A 25 12.60 3.29 2.74
CA ALA A 25 12.14 3.39 1.37
C ALA A 25 10.73 3.99 1.41
N ALA A 26 10.60 5.30 1.31
CA ALA A 26 9.31 5.95 1.43
C ALA A 26 9.18 7.18 0.54
N SER A 27 7.96 7.45 0.11
CA SER A 27 7.51 8.73 -0.40
C SER A 27 6.54 9.36 0.60
N ASP A 28 6.33 10.66 0.50
CA ASP A 28 5.35 11.34 1.34
C ASP A 28 3.93 11.15 0.78
N CYS A 29 3.73 11.40 -0.52
CA CYS A 29 2.43 11.26 -1.17
C CYS A 29 2.62 11.02 -2.66
N CYS A 30 2.09 9.91 -3.16
CA CYS A 30 1.98 9.63 -4.59
C CYS A 30 0.69 8.85 -4.84
N HIS A 31 -0.11 9.31 -5.80
CA HIS A 31 -1.36 8.65 -6.20
C HIS A 31 -1.35 8.18 -7.66
N ASP A 32 -0.19 8.18 -8.31
CA ASP A 32 0.01 7.51 -9.59
C ASP A 32 0.74 6.19 -9.34
N TYR A 33 -0.03 5.12 -9.13
CA TYR A 33 0.47 3.81 -8.74
C TYR A 33 1.31 3.10 -9.80
N LEU A 34 1.31 3.60 -11.04
CA LEU A 34 2.10 3.08 -12.15
C LEU A 34 3.32 3.95 -12.49
N LYS A 35 3.41 5.14 -11.87
CA LYS A 35 4.52 6.09 -12.01
C LYS A 35 4.92 6.64 -10.66
N ALA A 36 4.97 5.77 -9.66
CA ALA A 36 5.33 6.13 -8.32
C ALA A 36 6.85 6.27 -8.17
N TRP A 37 7.25 6.90 -7.10
CA TRP A 37 8.64 7.04 -6.71
C TRP A 37 8.78 6.96 -5.19
N TYR A 38 9.99 6.73 -4.73
CA TYR A 38 10.34 6.79 -3.32
C TYR A 38 11.76 7.31 -3.13
N TYR A 39 12.10 7.62 -1.90
CA TYR A 39 13.44 8.06 -1.50
C TYR A 39 14.05 7.03 -0.55
N ARG A 40 15.39 6.96 -0.55
CA ARG A 40 16.18 6.26 0.47
C ARG A 40 16.93 7.28 1.31
N ASP A 41 18.25 7.29 1.21
CA ASP A 41 19.12 8.09 2.09
C ASP A 41 19.58 9.42 1.48
N ASP A 42 19.25 9.66 0.24
CA ASP A 42 19.49 10.90 -0.48
C ASP A 42 18.22 11.45 -1.16
N PRO A 43 18.23 12.73 -1.58
CA PRO A 43 17.05 13.41 -2.14
C PRO A 43 16.76 13.05 -3.60
N GLU A 44 17.52 12.14 -4.21
CA GLU A 44 17.25 11.70 -5.58
C GLU A 44 16.09 10.68 -5.59
N PRO A 45 14.99 10.93 -6.31
CA PRO A 45 13.87 10.01 -6.35
C PRO A 45 14.21 8.74 -7.13
N ILE A 46 13.84 7.60 -6.57
CA ILE A 46 13.93 6.30 -7.23
C ILE A 46 12.56 6.00 -7.84
N TRP A 47 12.49 6.00 -9.14
CA TRP A 47 11.26 5.72 -9.87
C TRP A 47 10.94 4.23 -9.88
N ILE A 48 9.67 3.92 -9.68
CA ILE A 48 9.16 2.55 -9.69
C ILE A 48 8.77 2.18 -11.11
N ASP A 49 9.28 1.05 -11.59
CA ASP A 49 8.82 0.41 -12.82
C ASP A 49 7.71 -0.59 -12.46
N GLY A 50 6.49 -0.28 -12.91
CA GLY A 50 5.29 -1.10 -12.65
C GLY A 50 4.43 -0.61 -11.48
N TYR A 51 3.75 -1.54 -10.83
CA TYR A 51 2.78 -1.23 -9.78
C TYR A 51 3.44 -1.04 -8.42
N ASP A 52 3.20 0.09 -7.78
CA ASP A 52 3.86 0.46 -6.53
C ASP A 52 3.64 -0.54 -5.38
N ALA A 53 2.42 -1.10 -5.27
CA ALA A 53 2.13 -2.08 -4.23
C ALA A 53 2.95 -3.36 -4.40
N ASP A 54 3.17 -3.82 -5.64
CA ASP A 54 4.04 -4.97 -5.92
C ASP A 54 5.49 -4.64 -5.58
N HIS A 55 5.96 -3.46 -5.98
CA HIS A 55 7.32 -3.01 -5.73
C HIS A 55 7.64 -2.88 -4.24
N PHE A 56 6.78 -2.23 -3.46
CA PHE A 56 6.99 -2.10 -2.01
C PHE A 56 6.90 -3.44 -1.29
N THR A 57 6.08 -4.37 -1.79
CA THR A 57 6.06 -5.76 -1.33
C THR A 57 7.40 -6.46 -1.60
N ASP A 58 7.98 -6.28 -2.79
CA ASP A 58 9.30 -6.82 -3.14
C ASP A 58 10.40 -6.27 -2.23
N LEU A 59 10.41 -4.96 -1.99
CA LEU A 59 11.36 -4.33 -1.07
C LEU A 59 11.23 -4.90 0.35
N THR A 60 10.01 -5.13 0.81
CA THR A 60 9.76 -5.72 2.13
C THR A 60 10.26 -7.16 2.20
N ILE A 61 10.02 -7.97 1.17
CA ILE A 61 10.54 -9.34 1.07
C ILE A 61 12.08 -9.34 1.05
N GLN A 62 12.71 -8.44 0.29
CA GLN A 62 14.16 -8.27 0.28
C GLN A 62 14.70 -7.92 1.66
N PHE A 63 14.03 -7.00 2.37
CA PHE A 63 14.39 -6.66 3.74
C PHE A 63 14.29 -7.88 4.67
N MET A 64 13.20 -8.64 4.64
CA MET A 64 13.04 -9.85 5.45
C MET A 64 14.14 -10.87 5.18
N ARG A 65 14.47 -11.10 3.92
CA ARG A 65 15.58 -12.01 3.51
C ARG A 65 16.92 -11.54 4.06
N ALA A 66 17.18 -10.24 3.97
CA ALA A 66 18.42 -9.66 4.51
C ALA A 66 18.50 -9.78 6.04
N GLN A 67 17.38 -9.64 6.76
CA GLN A 67 17.35 -9.83 8.22
C GLN A 67 17.54 -11.30 8.61
N ALA A 68 16.87 -12.23 7.94
CA ALA A 68 16.97 -13.67 8.21
C ALA A 68 18.35 -14.25 7.86
N GLY A 69 19.04 -13.73 6.82
CA GLY A 69 20.33 -14.23 6.33
C GLY A 69 21.53 -13.87 7.20
N VAL A 70 21.41 -13.00 8.18
CA VAL A 70 22.54 -12.58 9.04
C VAL A 70 22.52 -13.33 10.37
N ALA A 71 23.32 -14.37 10.48
CA ALA A 71 23.42 -15.23 11.67
C ALA A 71 23.64 -14.45 13.00
N SER A 72 24.37 -13.31 12.97
CA SER A 72 24.54 -12.43 14.12
C SER A 72 23.29 -11.59 14.45
N ARG A 73 22.34 -11.49 13.51
CA ARG A 73 21.06 -10.78 13.67
C ARG A 73 19.92 -11.71 14.08
N ALA A 74 20.08 -13.03 14.06
CA ALA A 74 19.12 -13.99 14.65
C ALA A 74 18.76 -13.66 16.12
N GLN A 75 19.56 -12.80 16.75
CA GLN A 75 19.32 -12.30 18.11
C GLN A 75 18.65 -10.90 18.14
N ARG A 76 18.45 -10.25 17.01
CA ARG A 76 17.79 -8.93 16.96
C ARG A 76 16.47 -9.03 16.19
N PRO A 77 15.34 -8.87 16.87
CA PRO A 77 14.05 -8.81 16.21
C PRO A 77 14.00 -7.59 15.29
N PHE A 78 13.21 -7.68 14.22
CA PHE A 78 12.93 -6.54 13.35
C PHE A 78 11.45 -6.14 13.45
N CYS A 79 11.18 -4.90 13.12
CA CYS A 79 9.85 -4.39 12.85
C CYS A 79 9.84 -3.83 11.42
N ALA A 80 8.96 -4.34 10.57
CA ALA A 80 8.73 -3.82 9.23
C ALA A 80 7.36 -3.16 9.16
N PHE A 81 7.31 -1.92 8.70
CA PHE A 81 6.09 -1.18 8.45
C PHE A 81 5.93 -0.99 6.94
N LEU A 82 4.99 -1.70 6.34
CA LEU A 82 4.67 -1.60 4.93
C LEU A 82 3.33 -0.87 4.78
N SER A 83 3.35 0.30 4.16
CA SER A 83 2.17 1.08 3.84
C SER A 83 1.93 1.05 2.34
N TRP A 84 0.88 0.37 1.91
CA TRP A 84 0.40 0.43 0.54
C TRP A 84 -0.50 1.65 0.35
N ALA A 85 -0.34 2.38 -0.77
CA ALA A 85 -1.19 3.51 -1.10
C ALA A 85 -2.58 3.08 -1.62
N PRO A 86 -2.72 2.06 -2.48
CA PRO A 86 -4.04 1.51 -2.81
C PRO A 86 -4.73 0.92 -1.57
N PRO A 87 -6.06 0.90 -1.52
CA PRO A 87 -7.04 1.25 -2.56
C PRO A 87 -7.49 2.71 -2.55
N HIS A 88 -6.67 3.66 -2.08
CA HIS A 88 -6.95 5.08 -2.22
C HIS A 88 -7.21 5.44 -3.70
N ASN A 89 -8.05 6.44 -3.99
CA ASN A 89 -8.22 6.90 -5.36
C ASN A 89 -6.88 7.39 -5.99
N PRO A 90 -6.72 7.32 -7.32
CA PRO A 90 -7.67 6.89 -8.36
C PRO A 90 -7.83 5.37 -8.46
N TYR A 91 -9.08 4.89 -8.45
CA TYR A 91 -9.40 3.46 -8.36
C TYR A 91 -9.12 2.68 -9.64
N GLU A 92 -8.96 3.34 -10.78
CA GLU A 92 -8.73 2.72 -12.09
C GLU A 92 -7.24 2.56 -12.45
N VAL A 93 -6.33 3.16 -11.67
CA VAL A 93 -4.89 3.17 -11.94
C VAL A 93 -4.23 1.92 -11.39
N MET A 94 -4.22 0.87 -12.18
CA MET A 94 -3.59 -0.41 -11.86
C MET A 94 -3.22 -1.18 -13.12
N PRO A 95 -2.33 -2.19 -13.05
CA PRO A 95 -2.08 -3.10 -14.16
C PRO A 95 -3.35 -3.82 -14.61
N ALA A 96 -3.49 -4.06 -15.91
CA ALA A 96 -4.66 -4.75 -16.46
C ALA A 96 -4.90 -6.13 -15.82
N ALA A 97 -3.83 -6.83 -15.43
CA ALA A 97 -3.92 -8.13 -14.77
C ALA A 97 -4.64 -8.11 -13.40
N TYR A 98 -4.76 -6.94 -12.79
CA TYR A 98 -5.47 -6.75 -11.52
C TYR A 98 -6.90 -6.24 -11.69
N LYS A 99 -7.32 -5.83 -12.89
CA LYS A 99 -8.71 -5.41 -13.20
C LYS A 99 -9.60 -6.63 -13.32
N VAL A 100 -9.92 -7.26 -12.20
CA VAL A 100 -10.61 -8.56 -12.14
C VAL A 100 -12.08 -8.47 -11.75
N HIS A 101 -12.55 -7.29 -11.34
CA HIS A 101 -13.94 -7.05 -10.97
C HIS A 101 -14.67 -6.30 -12.09
N ASP A 102 -15.84 -6.82 -12.46
CA ASP A 102 -16.71 -6.24 -13.47
C ASP A 102 -17.63 -5.20 -12.81
N PRO A 103 -17.67 -3.94 -13.27
CA PRO A 103 -18.59 -2.93 -12.75
C PRO A 103 -20.05 -3.37 -12.73
N ASP A 104 -20.50 -4.11 -13.75
CA ASP A 104 -21.89 -4.55 -13.87
C ASP A 104 -22.26 -5.59 -12.80
N GLN A 105 -21.29 -6.26 -12.22
CA GLN A 105 -21.48 -7.27 -11.17
C GLN A 105 -21.34 -6.68 -9.76
N MET A 106 -21.03 -5.39 -9.62
CA MET A 106 -20.86 -4.78 -8.31
C MET A 106 -22.18 -4.62 -7.58
N ILE A 107 -22.23 -5.11 -6.35
CA ILE A 107 -23.35 -4.88 -5.43
C ILE A 107 -23.07 -3.60 -4.67
N LEU A 108 -23.87 -2.57 -4.94
CA LEU A 108 -23.74 -1.29 -4.28
C LEU A 108 -24.39 -1.31 -2.90
N ARG A 109 -23.91 -0.46 -2.01
CA ARG A 109 -24.60 -0.21 -0.75
C ARG A 109 -25.95 0.44 -1.00
N PRO A 110 -27.00 0.16 -0.20
CA PRO A 110 -28.35 0.64 -0.43
C PRO A 110 -28.52 2.17 -0.30
N ASN A 111 -27.52 2.83 0.24
CA ASN A 111 -27.47 4.28 0.43
C ASN A 111 -26.69 5.03 -0.65
N VAL A 112 -26.33 4.37 -1.75
CA VAL A 112 -25.80 5.04 -2.94
C VAL A 112 -26.97 5.66 -3.70
N PRO A 113 -26.95 6.98 -3.99
CA PRO A 113 -27.98 7.64 -4.78
C PRO A 113 -28.10 7.05 -6.19
N ALA A 114 -29.31 6.99 -6.74
CA ALA A 114 -29.57 6.42 -8.07
C ALA A 114 -28.78 7.12 -9.18
N GLU A 115 -28.60 8.43 -9.09
CA GLU A 115 -27.83 9.23 -10.02
C GLU A 115 -26.33 8.92 -10.00
N ASP A 116 -25.82 8.35 -8.91
CA ASP A 116 -24.41 7.96 -8.75
C ASP A 116 -24.13 6.49 -9.11
N GLU A 117 -25.14 5.65 -9.32
CA GLU A 117 -24.97 4.19 -9.45
C GLU A 117 -23.95 3.78 -10.50
N ALA A 118 -24.00 4.34 -11.71
CA ALA A 118 -23.09 3.97 -12.80
C ALA A 118 -21.63 4.26 -12.43
N LEU A 119 -21.37 5.43 -11.84
CA LEU A 119 -20.05 5.83 -11.40
C LEU A 119 -19.60 5.00 -10.20
N ALA A 120 -20.50 4.76 -9.24
CA ALA A 120 -20.24 3.93 -8.07
C ALA A 120 -19.81 2.51 -8.47
N ARG A 121 -20.49 1.87 -9.43
CA ARG A 121 -20.11 0.53 -9.93
C ARG A 121 -18.68 0.51 -10.46
N THR A 122 -18.30 1.49 -11.27
CA THR A 122 -16.94 1.62 -11.79
C THR A 122 -15.92 1.81 -10.66
N GLN A 123 -16.21 2.68 -9.69
CA GLN A 123 -15.34 2.93 -8.55
C GLN A 123 -15.22 1.70 -7.63
N TYR A 124 -16.32 0.99 -7.38
CA TYR A 124 -16.31 -0.26 -6.61
C TYR A 124 -15.43 -1.32 -7.28
N ALA A 125 -15.60 -1.53 -8.60
CA ALA A 125 -14.82 -2.51 -9.33
C ALA A 125 -13.31 -2.21 -9.25
N GLY A 126 -12.92 -0.96 -9.39
CA GLY A 126 -11.53 -0.53 -9.22
C GLY A 126 -11.03 -0.71 -7.79
N TYR A 127 -11.78 -0.24 -6.80
CA TYR A 127 -11.46 -0.38 -5.38
C TYR A 127 -11.26 -1.84 -4.96
N PHE A 128 -12.19 -2.74 -5.32
CA PHE A 128 -12.08 -4.16 -5.02
C PHE A 128 -10.95 -4.84 -5.82
N SER A 129 -10.65 -4.37 -7.01
CA SER A 129 -9.50 -4.84 -7.78
C SER A 129 -8.18 -4.51 -7.10
N HIS A 130 -8.04 -3.31 -6.52
CA HIS A 130 -6.90 -2.98 -5.67
C HIS A 130 -6.83 -3.88 -4.43
N ILE A 131 -7.95 -4.12 -3.75
CA ILE A 131 -7.98 -5.02 -2.59
C ILE A 131 -7.51 -6.43 -2.98
N THR A 132 -7.95 -6.93 -4.14
CA THR A 132 -7.50 -8.23 -4.65
C THR A 132 -5.98 -8.25 -4.92
N ALA A 133 -5.42 -7.15 -5.45
CA ALA A 133 -3.98 -7.01 -5.63
C ALA A 133 -3.23 -6.99 -4.30
N LEU A 134 -3.75 -6.28 -3.29
CA LEU A 134 -3.16 -6.27 -1.95
C LEU A 134 -3.24 -7.62 -1.25
N ASP A 135 -4.34 -8.36 -1.40
CA ASP A 135 -4.48 -9.72 -0.86
C ASP A 135 -3.42 -10.67 -1.45
N ARG A 136 -3.18 -10.60 -2.78
CA ARG A 136 -2.09 -11.34 -3.43
C ARG A 136 -0.72 -10.94 -2.86
N ASN A 137 -0.49 -9.66 -2.63
CA ASN A 137 0.76 -9.17 -2.05
C ASN A 137 0.94 -9.61 -0.59
N LEU A 138 -0.11 -9.62 0.21
CA LEU A 138 -0.09 -10.19 1.55
C LEU A 138 0.24 -11.69 1.52
N GLY A 139 -0.34 -12.42 0.56
CA GLY A 139 0.00 -13.82 0.30
C GLY A 139 1.49 -14.03 0.02
N ARG A 140 2.11 -13.16 -0.80
CA ARG A 140 3.55 -13.19 -1.10
C ARG A 140 4.42 -12.94 0.15
N LEU A 141 4.04 -11.99 1.00
CA LEU A 141 4.74 -11.73 2.27
C LEU A 141 4.68 -12.94 3.19
N ARG A 142 3.50 -13.56 3.35
CA ARG A 142 3.32 -14.75 4.17
C ARG A 142 4.12 -15.94 3.63
N ALA A 143 4.15 -16.14 2.32
CA ALA A 143 4.97 -17.16 1.68
C ALA A 143 6.47 -16.94 1.96
N ALA A 144 6.95 -15.70 1.85
CA ALA A 144 8.33 -15.36 2.15
C ALA A 144 8.70 -15.63 3.62
N LEU A 145 7.82 -15.32 4.57
CA LEU A 145 8.04 -15.65 5.99
C LEU A 145 8.15 -17.17 6.21
N ALA A 146 7.32 -17.97 5.54
CA ALA A 146 7.37 -19.42 5.61
C ALA A 146 8.67 -19.98 4.98
N GLU A 147 9.05 -19.50 3.79
CA GLU A 147 10.29 -19.88 3.11
C GLU A 147 11.54 -19.57 3.95
N LEU A 148 11.51 -18.48 4.70
CA LEU A 148 12.60 -18.07 5.58
C LEU A 148 12.61 -18.80 6.94
N GLY A 149 11.59 -19.61 7.22
CA GLY A 149 11.44 -20.35 8.47
C GLY A 149 11.19 -19.47 9.71
N ILE A 150 10.66 -18.26 9.52
CA ILE A 150 10.41 -17.28 10.59
C ILE A 150 8.92 -17.00 10.82
N ALA A 151 8.03 -17.68 10.11
CA ALA A 151 6.58 -17.43 10.19
C ALA A 151 6.03 -17.60 11.62
N GLU A 152 6.44 -18.67 12.31
CA GLU A 152 5.97 -18.99 13.67
C GLU A 152 6.47 -18.00 14.74
N ASN A 153 7.52 -17.23 14.42
CA ASN A 153 8.11 -16.22 15.31
C ASN A 153 7.88 -14.78 14.80
N THR A 154 6.89 -14.58 13.95
CA THR A 154 6.56 -13.28 13.37
C THR A 154 5.09 -12.97 13.56
N LEU A 155 4.80 -11.89 14.27
CA LEU A 155 3.44 -11.34 14.33
C LEU A 155 3.19 -10.50 13.06
N VAL A 156 2.17 -10.87 12.29
CA VAL A 156 1.69 -10.11 11.14
C VAL A 156 0.41 -9.39 11.50
N ILE A 157 0.41 -8.06 11.38
CA ILE A 157 -0.77 -7.22 11.60
C ILE A 157 -1.15 -6.61 10.25
N PHE A 158 -2.37 -6.88 9.79
CA PHE A 158 -2.96 -6.25 8.61
C PHE A 158 -4.10 -5.35 9.05
N THR A 159 -4.06 -4.09 8.67
CA THR A 159 -5.07 -3.10 9.06
C THR A 159 -5.22 -2.02 7.99
N SER A 160 -6.21 -1.18 8.15
CA SER A 160 -6.43 0.04 7.37
C SER A 160 -6.49 1.23 8.32
N ASP A 161 -6.01 2.38 7.88
CA ASP A 161 -6.13 3.65 8.61
C ASP A 161 -7.58 4.15 8.61
N ARG A 162 -8.34 3.84 7.55
CA ARG A 162 -9.73 4.28 7.34
C ARG A 162 -10.38 3.53 6.17
N GLY A 163 -11.67 3.78 5.97
CA GLY A 163 -12.42 3.34 4.79
C GLY A 163 -12.56 4.43 3.73
N ASP A 164 -13.48 4.17 2.80
CA ASP A 164 -13.90 5.08 1.73
C ASP A 164 -15.43 5.08 1.63
N MET A 165 -16.01 6.23 1.36
CA MET A 165 -17.46 6.38 1.21
C MET A 165 -17.98 5.76 -0.07
N LEU A 166 -17.20 5.75 -1.13
CA LEU A 166 -17.56 5.11 -2.42
C LEU A 166 -18.99 5.42 -2.84
N ARG A 167 -19.37 6.69 -2.85
CA ARG A 167 -20.71 7.21 -3.18
C ARG A 167 -21.82 6.89 -2.19
N SER A 168 -21.54 6.27 -1.05
CA SER A 168 -22.52 6.18 0.03
C SER A 168 -22.99 7.58 0.42
N HIS A 169 -24.30 7.83 0.44
CA HIS A 169 -24.91 9.15 0.66
C HIS A 169 -24.46 10.24 -0.33
N GLY A 170 -24.04 9.89 -1.55
CA GLY A 170 -23.45 10.82 -2.51
C GLY A 170 -22.05 11.31 -2.15
N LEU A 171 -21.42 10.72 -1.11
CA LEU A 171 -20.12 11.15 -0.61
C LEU A 171 -18.98 10.37 -1.24
N TYR A 172 -17.84 11.03 -1.33
CA TYR A 172 -16.64 10.55 -2.02
C TYR A 172 -15.43 10.59 -1.08
N GLU A 173 -14.54 9.59 -1.19
CA GLU A 173 -13.36 9.46 -0.35
C GLU A 173 -13.69 9.40 1.16
N LYS A 174 -12.96 10.15 1.97
CA LYS A 174 -12.99 10.18 3.44
C LYS A 174 -13.43 11.51 4.03
N GLN A 175 -13.72 12.48 3.18
CA GLN A 175 -14.00 13.83 3.61
C GLN A 175 -15.46 13.93 4.04
N LEU A 176 -15.66 13.81 5.32
CA LEU A 176 -16.93 14.15 5.95
C LEU A 176 -16.80 15.45 6.70
N PRO A 177 -17.90 16.24 6.75
CA PRO A 177 -17.98 17.36 7.66
C PRO A 177 -17.92 16.89 9.12
#